data_a89730ff8d19892f40ed96e0ec4d085a
#
_entry.id   a89730ff8d19892f40ed96e0ec4d085a
#
_cell.length_a   1.000
_cell.length_b   1.000
_cell.length_c   1.000
_cell.angle_alpha   90.00
_cell.angle_beta   90.00
_cell.angle_gamma   90.00
#
_symmetry.space_group_name_H-M   'P 1'
#
loop_
_entity.id
_entity.type
_entity.pdbx_description
1 polymer ?
#
loop_
_entity_poly.entity_id
_entity_poly.type
_entity_poly.pdbx_seq_one_letter_code
_entity_poly.pdbx_strand_id
1 'polypeptide(L)'
;MLQPVFWLIVGMILLIIFMTDLLYGVIPLSVNLLFFSLVLLYRVILVAFGQMTVADLWLSALSAFGLSMFFIFLQKITKFIKKVDGLGDGDIALSPALGLLLGWPKIAVGIFMAFVIGSIVGIALIGFSKKKFNQTIPFGPFLVIGAVIALVWGGSIWSWYIGMLQ
;
A
#
# COMPACT_ATOMS: atom_id res chain seq x y z
N MET A 1 20.88 -15.39 -4.02
CA MET A 1 21.50 -14.05 -4.05
C MET A 1 20.61 -12.92 -4.57
N LEU A 2 19.58 -13.18 -5.39
CA LEU A 2 18.67 -12.13 -5.92
C LEU A 2 17.70 -11.51 -4.86
N GLN A 3 17.34 -12.25 -3.83
CA GLN A 3 16.38 -11.78 -2.82
C GLN A 3 16.83 -10.52 -2.06
N PRO A 4 18.03 -10.41 -1.48
CA PRO A 4 18.42 -9.20 -0.74
C PRO A 4 18.51 -7.96 -1.63
N VAL A 5 18.96 -8.11 -2.88
CA VAL A 5 19.03 -7.00 -3.84
C VAL A 5 17.63 -6.50 -4.19
N PHE A 6 16.70 -7.40 -4.44
CA PHE A 6 15.28 -7.04 -4.69
C PHE A 6 14.71 -6.22 -3.53
N TRP A 7 14.86 -6.70 -2.30
CA TRP A 7 14.32 -6.01 -1.12
C TRP A 7 14.98 -4.66 -0.87
N LEU A 8 16.28 -4.51 -1.21
CA LEU A 8 16.97 -3.23 -1.16
C LEU A 8 16.37 -2.24 -2.16
N ILE A 9 16.16 -2.67 -3.42
CA ILE A 9 15.56 -1.82 -4.46
C ILE A 9 14.11 -1.45 -4.08
N VAL A 10 13.31 -2.40 -3.61
CA VAL A 10 11.96 -2.13 -3.13
C VAL A 10 11.96 -1.11 -1.99
N GLY A 11 12.85 -1.27 -1.02
CA GLY A 11 12.99 -0.32 0.09
C GLY A 11 13.35 1.09 -0.39
N MET A 12 14.27 1.22 -1.35
CA MET A 12 14.61 2.51 -1.94
C MET A 12 13.44 3.16 -2.68
N ILE A 13 12.69 2.37 -3.47
CA ILE A 13 11.51 2.88 -4.19
C ILE A 13 10.42 3.33 -3.21
N LEU A 14 10.13 2.52 -2.18
CA LEU A 14 9.16 2.88 -1.14
C LEU A 14 9.57 4.15 -0.40
N LEU A 15 10.87 4.33 -0.12
CA LEU A 15 11.39 5.54 0.51
C LEU A 15 11.23 6.76 -0.42
N ILE A 16 11.48 6.61 -1.71
CA ILE A 16 11.26 7.69 -2.69
C ILE A 16 9.79 8.08 -2.72
N ILE A 17 8.88 7.10 -2.82
CA ILE A 17 7.42 7.33 -2.83
C ILE A 17 7.00 8.02 -1.52
N PHE A 18 7.48 7.53 -0.38
CA PHE A 18 7.22 8.14 0.93
C PHE A 18 7.64 9.60 0.98
N MET A 19 8.86 9.91 0.55
CA MET A 19 9.40 11.26 0.59
C MET A 19 8.72 12.20 -0.41
N THR A 20 8.46 11.74 -1.63
CA THR A 20 7.80 12.57 -2.65
C THR A 20 6.36 12.89 -2.26
N ASP A 21 5.64 11.91 -1.72
CA ASP A 21 4.26 12.15 -1.30
C ASP A 21 4.19 13.01 -0.03
N LEU A 22 5.10 12.80 0.94
CA LEU A 22 5.16 13.60 2.16
C LEU A 22 5.50 15.07 1.90
N LEU A 23 6.43 15.35 0.98
CA LEU A 23 6.92 16.70 0.69
C LEU A 23 6.08 17.45 -0.34
N TYR A 24 5.61 16.74 -1.36
CA TYR A 24 4.96 17.35 -2.52
C TYR A 24 3.50 16.94 -2.69
N GLY A 25 3.02 15.92 -1.96
CA GLY A 25 1.67 15.37 -2.11
C GLY A 25 1.45 14.70 -3.47
N VAL A 26 2.52 14.20 -4.11
CA VAL A 26 2.48 13.61 -5.44
C VAL A 26 3.33 12.34 -5.48
N ILE A 27 2.75 11.27 -6.01
CA ILE A 27 3.47 10.03 -6.34
C ILE A 27 3.82 10.05 -7.84
N PRO A 28 5.12 10.13 -8.23
CA PRO A 28 5.50 10.16 -9.63
C PRO A 28 5.08 8.87 -10.35
N LEU A 29 4.33 9.01 -11.44
CA LEU A 29 3.81 7.88 -12.19
C LEU A 29 4.94 6.97 -12.72
N SER A 30 6.06 7.55 -13.15
CA SER A 30 7.23 6.82 -13.63
C SER A 30 7.83 5.90 -12.56
N VAL A 31 7.97 6.39 -11.32
CA VAL A 31 8.46 5.62 -10.17
C VAL A 31 7.49 4.49 -9.84
N ASN A 32 6.20 4.77 -9.88
CA ASN A 32 5.16 3.80 -9.59
C ASN A 32 5.07 2.68 -10.65
N LEU A 33 5.17 3.03 -11.95
CA LEU A 33 5.22 2.05 -13.04
C LEU A 33 6.46 1.17 -12.96
N LEU A 34 7.62 1.77 -12.64
CA LEU A 34 8.85 1.02 -12.39
C LEU A 34 8.68 0.05 -11.22
N PHE A 35 8.08 0.51 -10.13
CA PHE A 35 7.81 -0.32 -8.96
C PHE A 35 6.89 -1.50 -9.29
N PHE A 36 5.77 -1.24 -9.96
CA PHE A 36 4.84 -2.28 -10.40
C PHE A 36 5.52 -3.31 -11.30
N SER A 37 6.28 -2.84 -12.30
CA SER A 37 6.99 -3.71 -13.24
C SER A 37 8.05 -4.57 -12.55
N LEU A 38 8.80 -3.98 -11.61
CA LEU A 38 9.80 -4.68 -10.81
C LEU A 38 9.17 -5.81 -9.97
N VAL A 39 8.07 -5.50 -9.28
CA VAL A 39 7.37 -6.48 -8.43
C VAL A 39 6.76 -7.59 -9.29
N LEU A 40 6.15 -7.26 -10.42
CA LEU A 40 5.57 -8.24 -11.34
C LEU A 40 6.66 -9.18 -11.88
N LEU A 41 7.76 -8.62 -12.38
CA LEU A 41 8.89 -9.39 -12.89
C LEU A 41 9.45 -10.34 -11.82
N TYR A 42 9.65 -9.84 -10.61
CA TYR A 42 10.12 -10.64 -9.48
C TYR A 42 9.20 -11.82 -9.17
N ARG A 43 7.88 -11.59 -9.14
CA ARG A 43 6.88 -12.64 -8.92
C ARG A 43 6.90 -13.70 -10.01
N VAL A 44 7.00 -13.29 -11.28
CA VAL A 44 7.11 -14.20 -12.42
C VAL A 44 8.39 -15.04 -12.32
N ILE A 45 9.52 -14.42 -11.96
CA ILE A 45 10.79 -15.13 -11.75
C ILE A 45 10.63 -16.18 -10.64
N LEU A 46 10.01 -15.84 -9.50
CA LEU A 46 9.80 -16.81 -8.41
C LEU A 46 8.95 -18.02 -8.85
N VAL A 47 7.95 -17.80 -9.68
CA VAL A 47 7.14 -18.90 -10.27
C VAL A 47 7.99 -19.73 -11.21
N ALA A 48 8.76 -19.11 -12.10
CA ALA A 48 9.60 -19.80 -13.08
C ALA A 48 10.67 -20.68 -12.40
N PHE A 49 11.20 -20.26 -11.25
CA PHE A 49 12.16 -21.04 -10.45
C PHE A 49 11.51 -21.98 -9.41
N GLY A 50 10.18 -22.15 -9.45
CA GLY A 50 9.46 -23.05 -8.53
C GLY A 50 9.47 -22.61 -7.05
N GLN A 51 9.86 -21.38 -6.75
CA GLN A 51 9.88 -20.84 -5.39
C GLN A 51 8.50 -20.27 -4.97
N MET A 52 7.58 -20.16 -5.90
CA MET A 52 6.23 -19.66 -5.71
C MET A 52 5.27 -20.42 -6.61
N THR A 53 4.05 -20.70 -6.11
CA THR A 53 3.03 -21.37 -6.95
C THR A 53 2.33 -20.38 -7.88
N VAL A 54 1.78 -20.89 -8.97
CA VAL A 54 0.94 -20.09 -9.88
C VAL A 54 -0.30 -19.56 -9.13
N ALA A 55 -0.83 -20.34 -8.18
CA ALA A 55 -1.95 -19.92 -7.34
C ALA A 55 -1.61 -18.69 -6.50
N ASP A 56 -0.41 -18.64 -5.90
CA ASP A 56 0.04 -17.47 -5.13
C ASP A 56 0.20 -16.22 -6.01
N LEU A 57 0.63 -16.40 -7.27
CA LEU A 57 0.68 -15.30 -8.24
C LEU A 57 -0.73 -14.76 -8.53
N TRP A 58 -1.70 -15.65 -8.77
CA TRP A 58 -3.10 -15.25 -8.97
C TRP A 58 -3.69 -14.56 -7.74
N LEU A 59 -3.44 -15.05 -6.54
CA LEU A 59 -3.89 -14.41 -5.29
C LEU A 59 -3.27 -13.01 -5.13
N SER A 60 -2.03 -12.83 -5.55
CA SER A 60 -1.38 -11.51 -5.51
C SER A 60 -1.97 -10.56 -6.57
N ALA A 61 -2.29 -11.07 -7.77
CA ALA A 61 -2.96 -10.30 -8.80
C ALA A 61 -4.39 -9.91 -8.38
N LEU A 62 -5.12 -10.82 -7.74
CA LEU A 62 -6.43 -10.52 -7.15
C LEU A 62 -6.32 -9.49 -6.03
N SER A 63 -5.28 -9.55 -5.21
CA SER A 63 -5.01 -8.54 -4.18
C SER A 63 -4.73 -7.17 -4.78
N ALA A 64 -3.97 -7.10 -5.88
CA ALA A 64 -3.71 -5.87 -6.60
C ALA A 64 -5.00 -5.27 -7.18
N PHE A 65 -5.80 -6.09 -7.84
CA PHE A 65 -7.08 -5.69 -8.40
C PHE A 65 -8.07 -5.25 -7.32
N GLY A 66 -8.24 -6.06 -6.27
CA GLY A 66 -9.14 -5.79 -5.16
C GLY A 66 -8.80 -4.48 -4.44
N LEU A 67 -7.51 -4.22 -4.20
CA LEU A 67 -7.07 -2.97 -3.58
C LEU A 67 -7.34 -1.77 -4.48
N SER A 68 -7.08 -1.87 -5.78
CA SER A 68 -7.35 -0.80 -6.73
C SER A 68 -8.84 -0.47 -6.78
N MET A 69 -9.70 -1.50 -6.85
CA MET A 69 -11.15 -1.33 -6.83
C MET A 69 -11.64 -0.71 -5.51
N PHE A 70 -11.07 -1.13 -4.39
CA PHE A 70 -11.38 -0.56 -3.08
C PHE A 70 -11.06 0.94 -3.02
N PHE A 71 -9.89 1.36 -3.51
CA PHE A 71 -9.52 2.78 -3.51
C PHE A 71 -10.32 3.61 -4.51
N ILE A 72 -10.60 3.09 -5.70
CA ILE A 72 -11.50 3.74 -6.66
C ILE A 72 -12.90 3.92 -6.05
N PHE A 73 -13.39 2.91 -5.35
CA PHE A 73 -14.67 2.98 -4.66
C PHE A 73 -14.68 4.04 -3.56
N LEU A 74 -13.65 4.08 -2.72
CA LEU A 74 -13.48 5.11 -1.69
C LEU A 74 -13.42 6.52 -2.29
N GLN A 75 -12.66 6.71 -3.37
CA GLN A 75 -12.57 7.99 -4.06
C GLN A 75 -13.95 8.44 -4.59
N LYS A 76 -14.69 7.54 -5.23
CA LYS A 76 -16.04 7.85 -5.73
C LYS A 76 -17.01 8.21 -4.61
N ILE A 77 -16.98 7.48 -3.49
CA ILE A 77 -17.81 7.78 -2.33
C ILE A 77 -17.46 9.15 -1.73
N THR A 78 -16.18 9.41 -1.50
CA THR A 78 -15.76 10.70 -0.92
C THR A 78 -16.07 11.86 -1.84
N LYS A 79 -15.92 11.71 -3.15
CA LYS A 79 -16.33 12.71 -4.13
C LYS A 79 -17.82 12.94 -4.17
N PHE A 80 -18.63 11.88 -4.03
CA PHE A 80 -20.10 11.98 -3.98
C PHE A 80 -20.59 12.71 -2.71
N ILE A 81 -19.98 12.40 -1.54
CA ILE A 81 -20.42 12.95 -0.25
C ILE A 81 -19.89 14.37 -0.03
N LYS A 82 -18.60 14.60 -0.28
CA LYS A 82 -17.92 15.85 0.09
C LYS A 82 -17.69 16.81 -1.07
N LYS A 83 -17.94 16.39 -2.32
CA LYS A 83 -17.60 17.13 -3.56
C LYS A 83 -16.11 17.53 -3.67
N VAL A 84 -15.25 16.84 -2.92
CA VAL A 84 -13.78 17.01 -2.90
C VAL A 84 -13.14 15.65 -3.09
N ASP A 85 -12.07 15.58 -3.84
CA ASP A 85 -11.29 14.35 -3.98
C ASP A 85 -10.63 14.03 -2.63
N GLY A 86 -11.18 13.03 -1.92
CA GLY A 86 -10.73 12.67 -0.57
C GLY A 86 -9.54 11.72 -0.57
N LEU A 87 -9.26 11.05 -1.69
CA LEU A 87 -8.12 10.17 -1.88
C LEU A 87 -7.35 10.62 -3.12
N GLY A 88 -6.03 10.71 -3.03
CA GLY A 88 -5.17 11.12 -4.14
C GLY A 88 -5.15 10.10 -5.28
N ASP A 89 -5.09 10.58 -6.53
CA ASP A 89 -4.92 9.70 -7.69
C ASP A 89 -3.63 8.88 -7.61
N GLY A 90 -2.60 9.42 -6.93
CA GLY A 90 -1.35 8.74 -6.65
C GLY A 90 -1.51 7.49 -5.78
N ASP A 91 -2.39 7.54 -4.76
CA ASP A 91 -2.68 6.40 -3.88
C ASP A 91 -3.36 5.26 -4.65
N ILE A 92 -4.29 5.62 -5.55
CA ILE A 92 -4.95 4.66 -6.43
C ILE A 92 -3.93 4.03 -7.39
N ALA A 93 -3.07 4.85 -7.98
CA ALA A 93 -2.03 4.37 -8.89
C ALA A 93 -1.02 3.46 -8.18
N LEU A 94 -0.70 3.70 -6.90
CA LEU A 94 0.22 2.88 -6.08
C LEU A 94 -0.41 1.54 -5.67
N SER A 95 -1.73 1.48 -5.55
CA SER A 95 -2.43 0.32 -5.00
C SER A 95 -2.16 -1.01 -5.72
N PRO A 96 -2.10 -1.10 -7.08
CA PRO A 96 -1.80 -2.37 -7.75
C PRO A 96 -0.39 -2.89 -7.42
N ALA A 97 0.60 -2.00 -7.31
CA ALA A 97 1.97 -2.40 -6.97
C ALA A 97 2.05 -2.94 -5.53
N LEU A 98 1.40 -2.29 -4.57
CA LEU A 98 1.34 -2.76 -3.18
C LEU A 98 0.56 -4.07 -3.04
N GLY A 99 -0.58 -4.19 -3.72
CA GLY A 99 -1.37 -5.41 -3.71
C GLY A 99 -0.61 -6.59 -4.28
N LEU A 100 0.13 -6.37 -5.38
CA LEU A 100 0.99 -7.37 -5.98
C LEU A 100 2.19 -7.71 -5.08
N LEU A 101 2.81 -6.72 -4.42
CA LEU A 101 3.95 -6.91 -3.52
C LEU A 101 3.58 -7.75 -2.30
N LEU A 102 2.50 -7.38 -1.63
CA LEU A 102 2.10 -7.99 -0.36
C LEU A 102 1.35 -9.32 -0.57
N GLY A 103 0.42 -9.34 -1.53
CA GLY A 103 -0.48 -10.47 -1.71
C GLY A 103 -1.41 -10.68 -0.52
N TRP A 104 -2.34 -11.65 -0.65
CA TRP A 104 -3.19 -12.06 0.45
C TRP A 104 -2.43 -13.00 1.40
N PRO A 105 -2.59 -12.91 2.73
CA PRO A 105 -3.46 -11.97 3.48
C PRO A 105 -2.73 -10.69 3.91
N LYS A 106 -1.44 -10.53 3.63
CA LYS A 106 -0.62 -9.41 4.12
C LYS A 106 -1.16 -8.05 3.67
N ILE A 107 -1.78 -7.98 2.49
CA ILE A 107 -2.37 -6.73 2.00
C ILE A 107 -3.46 -6.19 2.93
N ALA A 108 -4.30 -7.08 3.49
CA ALA A 108 -5.33 -6.68 4.44
C ALA A 108 -4.73 -6.04 5.70
N VAL A 109 -3.66 -6.64 6.23
CA VAL A 109 -2.91 -6.09 7.38
C VAL A 109 -2.30 -4.73 7.03
N GLY A 110 -1.65 -4.62 5.86
CA GLY A 110 -0.99 -3.39 5.43
C GLY A 110 -1.95 -2.21 5.31
N ILE A 111 -3.11 -2.43 4.69
CA ILE A 111 -4.15 -1.40 4.54
C ILE A 111 -4.74 -1.04 5.89
N PHE A 112 -5.07 -2.02 6.72
CA PHE A 112 -5.58 -1.77 8.06
C PHE A 112 -4.61 -0.90 8.86
N MET A 113 -3.31 -1.23 8.87
CA MET A 113 -2.28 -0.44 9.54
C MET A 113 -2.14 0.97 8.96
N ALA A 114 -2.22 1.12 7.63
CA ALA A 114 -2.18 2.43 6.99
C ALA A 114 -3.33 3.33 7.45
N PHE A 115 -4.54 2.80 7.51
CA PHE A 115 -5.70 3.55 8.01
C PHE A 115 -5.60 3.88 9.49
N VAL A 116 -5.16 2.94 10.33
CA VAL A 116 -5.00 3.17 11.78
C VAL A 116 -3.97 4.28 12.02
N ILE A 117 -2.78 4.17 11.42
CA ILE A 117 -1.71 5.15 11.59
C ILE A 117 -2.12 6.50 11.01
N GLY A 118 -2.70 6.51 9.81
CA GLY A 118 -3.19 7.74 9.17
C GLY A 118 -4.27 8.44 10.01
N SER A 119 -5.18 7.68 10.62
CA SER A 119 -6.21 8.22 11.50
C SER A 119 -5.62 8.82 12.77
N ILE A 120 -4.68 8.15 13.42
CA ILE A 120 -4.00 8.64 14.63
C ILE A 120 -3.26 9.95 14.32
N VAL A 121 -2.48 9.97 13.23
CA VAL A 121 -1.73 11.17 12.84
C VAL A 121 -2.68 12.29 12.42
N GLY A 122 -3.75 11.98 11.69
CA GLY A 122 -4.76 12.95 11.29
C GLY A 122 -5.44 13.62 12.49
N ILE A 123 -5.87 12.84 13.47
CA ILE A 123 -6.48 13.34 14.71
C ILE A 123 -5.48 14.20 15.49
N ALA A 124 -4.22 13.74 15.61
CA ALA A 124 -3.18 14.50 16.30
C ALA A 124 -2.92 15.85 15.62
N LEU A 125 -2.83 15.90 14.30
CA LEU A 125 -2.60 17.15 13.56
C LEU A 125 -3.74 18.17 13.73
N ILE A 126 -4.98 17.69 13.80
CA ILE A 126 -6.16 18.54 14.07
C ILE A 126 -6.13 19.00 15.52
N GLY A 127 -5.86 18.11 16.47
CA GLY A 127 -5.83 18.44 17.91
C GLY A 127 -4.76 19.46 18.27
N PHE A 128 -3.61 19.42 17.60
CA PHE A 128 -2.54 20.43 17.80
C PHE A 128 -2.73 21.70 16.94
N SER A 129 -3.90 21.90 16.33
CA SER A 129 -4.23 23.06 15.49
C SER A 129 -3.24 23.32 14.33
N LYS A 130 -2.46 22.30 13.95
CA LYS A 130 -1.49 22.40 12.84
C LYS A 130 -2.15 22.27 11.47
N LYS A 131 -3.35 21.69 11.40
CA LYS A 131 -4.17 21.60 10.17
C LYS A 131 -5.64 21.85 10.47
N LYS A 132 -6.33 22.53 9.55
CA LYS A 132 -7.80 22.70 9.60
C LYS A 132 -8.46 21.40 9.11
N PHE A 133 -9.66 21.12 9.58
CA PHE A 133 -10.45 19.92 9.28
C PHE A 133 -10.63 19.65 7.76
N ASN A 134 -10.37 20.65 6.91
CA ASN A 134 -10.58 20.58 5.46
C ASN A 134 -9.26 20.54 4.65
N GLN A 135 -8.11 20.35 5.29
CA GLN A 135 -6.82 20.23 4.59
C GLN A 135 -6.53 18.76 4.30
N THR A 136 -6.22 18.47 3.04
CA THR A 136 -5.81 17.13 2.60
C THR A 136 -4.46 16.75 3.21
N ILE A 137 -4.39 15.55 3.76
CA ILE A 137 -3.14 14.92 4.23
C ILE A 137 -2.80 13.86 3.19
N PRO A 138 -1.58 13.86 2.62
CA PRO A 138 -1.18 12.82 1.70
C PRO A 138 -1.26 11.46 2.41
N PHE A 139 -1.91 10.47 1.77
CA PHE A 139 -2.15 9.16 2.37
C PHE A 139 -1.05 8.15 2.02
N GLY A 140 -0.30 8.40 0.93
CA GLY A 140 0.79 7.53 0.48
C GLY A 140 1.84 7.18 1.54
N PRO A 141 2.31 8.13 2.39
CA PRO A 141 3.23 7.80 3.47
C PRO A 141 2.70 6.73 4.42
N PHE A 142 1.40 6.76 4.74
CA PHE A 142 0.78 5.76 5.61
C PHE A 142 0.63 4.42 4.90
N LEU A 143 0.36 4.42 3.59
CA LEU A 143 0.37 3.20 2.77
C LEU A 143 1.74 2.54 2.76
N VAL A 144 2.80 3.32 2.61
CA VAL A 144 4.18 2.81 2.65
C VAL A 144 4.50 2.23 4.02
N ILE A 145 4.19 2.94 5.12
CA ILE A 145 4.41 2.43 6.48
C ILE A 145 3.61 1.14 6.71
N GLY A 146 2.33 1.12 6.36
CA GLY A 146 1.48 -0.04 6.47
C GLY A 146 2.02 -1.24 5.66
N ALA A 147 2.52 -0.99 4.45
CA ALA A 147 3.15 -2.00 3.62
C ALA A 147 4.42 -2.58 4.26
N VAL A 148 5.29 -1.74 4.81
CA VAL A 148 6.50 -2.19 5.52
C VAL A 148 6.14 -3.04 6.74
N ILE A 149 5.16 -2.63 7.55
CA ILE A 149 4.66 -3.40 8.69
C ILE A 149 4.13 -4.76 8.22
N ALA A 150 3.35 -4.79 7.15
CA ALA A 150 2.79 -6.01 6.60
C ALA A 150 3.84 -6.94 5.98
N LEU A 151 4.92 -6.40 5.41
CA LEU A 151 6.04 -7.20 4.91
C LEU A 151 6.73 -7.94 6.05
N VAL A 152 6.98 -7.26 7.17
CA VAL A 152 7.74 -7.81 8.31
C VAL A 152 6.86 -8.67 9.22
N TRP A 153 5.69 -8.17 9.60
CA TRP A 153 4.84 -8.80 10.63
C TRP A 153 3.47 -9.26 10.11
N GLY A 154 3.14 -9.03 8.85
CA GLY A 154 1.80 -9.28 8.33
C GLY A 154 1.32 -10.72 8.49
N GLY A 155 2.21 -11.71 8.34
CA GLY A 155 1.87 -13.11 8.59
C GLY A 155 1.54 -13.40 10.06
N SER A 156 2.36 -12.89 10.99
CA SER A 156 2.18 -13.07 12.43
C SER A 156 0.91 -12.37 12.93
N ILE A 157 0.66 -11.15 12.46
CA ILE A 157 -0.56 -10.38 12.82
C ILE A 157 -1.79 -11.11 12.31
N TRP A 158 -1.76 -11.61 11.07
CA TRP A 158 -2.88 -12.34 10.50
C TRP A 158 -3.16 -13.65 11.24
N SER A 159 -2.14 -14.47 11.54
CA SER A 159 -2.31 -15.73 12.28
C SER A 159 -2.81 -15.50 13.71
N TRP A 160 -2.33 -14.44 14.38
CA TRP A 160 -2.82 -14.05 15.69
C TRP A 160 -4.31 -13.65 15.63
N TYR A 161 -4.71 -12.85 14.64
CA TYR A 161 -6.11 -12.44 14.45
C TYR A 161 -7.03 -13.63 14.20
N ILE A 162 -6.64 -14.56 13.32
CA ILE A 162 -7.42 -15.78 13.05
C ILE A 162 -7.49 -16.69 14.27
N GLY A 163 -6.40 -16.80 15.05
CA GLY A 163 -6.39 -17.59 16.30
C GLY A 163 -7.30 -17.03 17.39
N MET A 164 -7.65 -15.75 17.35
CA MET A 164 -8.65 -15.17 18.28
C MET A 164 -10.10 -15.48 17.89
N LEU A 165 -10.35 -15.87 16.63
CA LEU A 165 -11.69 -16.15 16.11
C LEU A 165 -12.07 -17.64 16.23
N GLN A 166 -11.14 -18.49 16.58
CA GLN A 166 -11.32 -19.93 16.80
C GLN A 166 -11.42 -20.27 18.29
#